data_240ec99064942d7d06ebe980509321d8
#
_entry.id   240ec99064942d7d06ebe980509321d8
#
_cell.length_a   1.000
_cell.length_b   1.000
_cell.length_c   1.000
_cell.angle_alpha   90.00
_cell.angle_beta   90.00
_cell.angle_gamma   90.00
#
_symmetry.space_group_name_H-M   'P 1'
#
loop_
_entity.id
_entity.type
_entity.pdbx_description
1 polymer ?
#
loop_
_entity_poly.entity_id
_entity_poly.type
_entity_poly.pdbx_seq_one_letter_code
_entity_poly.pdbx_strand_id
1 'polypeptide(L)'
;MLRDSAHIQEFEAEWKNRKAQRSGAELVEPMYTVQDAEAAMKLFVGVDYDKRIELAPGIEVRFVDVGHLLGSASIELWITEGDTTTKLVFSGDIGNLDQPIIKDPAYISEADYVFMESTYGDRLHGPRPDYVNELAKILQRTFDRGGNVVVPSFAVGRTQEMLYFLREIKEKGLVKGHGNFPVYIDSPLAIEATRIFRDTDPDCFDEATRALLAQGIDPIQCPGLRVSVTSDESRMINADREPKVILSASGMCEAGRIRHHLKHNLWRPECT
;
A
#
# COMPACT_ATOMS: atom_id res chain seq x y z
N MET A 1 -10.64 -0.85 0.93
CA MET A 1 -10.24 -1.24 -0.44
C MET A 1 -11.45 -1.65 -1.29
N LEU A 2 -12.19 -2.74 -1.01
CA LEU A 2 -13.34 -3.15 -1.85
C LEU A 2 -14.37 -2.05 -2.03
N ARG A 3 -14.77 -1.36 -0.95
CA ARG A 3 -15.71 -0.23 -1.01
C ARG A 3 -15.15 0.94 -1.84
N ASP A 4 -13.87 1.27 -1.68
CA ASP A 4 -13.21 2.33 -2.45
C ASP A 4 -13.13 1.98 -3.94
N SER A 5 -12.77 0.73 -4.26
CA SER A 5 -12.78 0.22 -5.63
C SER A 5 -14.19 0.26 -6.26
N ALA A 6 -15.22 -0.09 -5.49
CA ALA A 6 -16.61 0.00 -5.96
C ALA A 6 -17.03 1.45 -6.29
N HIS A 7 -16.68 2.42 -5.45
CA HIS A 7 -16.89 3.84 -5.76
C HIS A 7 -16.20 4.27 -7.06
N ILE A 8 -14.98 3.77 -7.32
CA ILE A 8 -14.25 4.05 -8.56
C ILE A 8 -15.03 3.45 -9.76
N GLN A 9 -15.50 2.19 -9.66
CA GLN A 9 -16.28 1.54 -10.72
C GLN A 9 -17.57 2.29 -11.05
N GLU A 10 -18.34 2.70 -10.03
CA GLU A 10 -19.55 3.50 -10.21
C GLU A 10 -19.25 4.86 -10.86
N PHE A 11 -18.22 5.56 -10.36
CA PHE A 11 -17.82 6.86 -10.91
C PHE A 11 -17.35 6.77 -12.37
N GLU A 12 -16.58 5.74 -12.73
CA GLU A 12 -16.13 5.53 -14.11
C GLU A 12 -17.31 5.20 -15.03
N ALA A 13 -18.25 4.37 -14.59
CA ALA A 13 -19.46 4.07 -15.35
C ALA A 13 -20.30 5.33 -15.58
N GLU A 14 -20.54 6.14 -14.53
CA GLU A 14 -21.24 7.42 -14.67
C GLU A 14 -20.53 8.37 -15.65
N TRP A 15 -19.21 8.47 -15.57
CA TRP A 15 -18.46 9.35 -16.46
C TRP A 15 -18.54 8.89 -17.92
N LYS A 16 -18.43 7.58 -18.19
CA LYS A 16 -18.64 6.99 -19.52
C LYS A 16 -20.05 7.26 -20.03
N ASN A 17 -21.05 7.09 -19.16
CA ASN A 17 -22.46 7.28 -19.50
C ASN A 17 -22.81 8.74 -19.83
N ARG A 18 -22.23 9.73 -19.13
CA ARG A 18 -22.37 11.16 -19.50
C ARG A 18 -21.82 11.45 -20.89
N LYS A 19 -20.77 10.75 -21.33
CA LYS A 19 -20.26 10.86 -22.70
C LYS A 19 -21.14 10.12 -23.70
N ALA A 20 -21.56 8.90 -23.36
CA ALA A 20 -22.44 8.07 -24.19
C ALA A 20 -23.77 8.77 -24.51
N GLN A 21 -24.41 9.43 -23.54
CA GLN A 21 -25.62 10.21 -23.74
C GLN A 21 -25.46 11.33 -24.78
N ARG A 22 -24.25 11.90 -24.90
CA ARG A 22 -23.99 12.96 -25.91
C ARG A 22 -23.69 12.40 -27.31
N SER A 23 -23.21 11.16 -27.39
CA SER A 23 -22.83 10.51 -28.66
C SER A 23 -23.81 9.46 -29.16
N GLY A 24 -24.88 9.14 -28.39
CA GLY A 24 -25.81 8.07 -28.72
C GLY A 24 -25.26 6.66 -28.56
N ALA A 25 -24.12 6.50 -27.82
CA ALA A 25 -23.55 5.19 -27.54
C ALA A 25 -24.30 4.45 -26.42
N GLU A 26 -24.12 3.14 -26.34
CA GLU A 26 -24.72 2.32 -25.29
C GLU A 26 -24.21 2.75 -23.90
N LEU A 27 -25.11 2.66 -22.90
CA LEU A 27 -24.75 2.88 -21.50
C LEU A 27 -24.02 1.65 -20.94
N VAL A 28 -23.06 1.89 -20.06
CA VAL A 28 -22.32 0.84 -19.36
C VAL A 28 -22.75 0.77 -17.91
N GLU A 29 -22.83 -0.44 -17.37
CA GLU A 29 -23.02 -0.69 -15.94
C GLU A 29 -21.66 -0.81 -15.24
N PRO A 30 -21.53 -0.44 -13.96
CA PRO A 30 -20.33 -0.72 -13.20
C PRO A 30 -20.16 -2.24 -13.04
N MET A 31 -18.93 -2.71 -12.98
CA MET A 31 -18.64 -4.15 -12.82
C MET A 31 -19.24 -4.68 -11.50
N TYR A 32 -19.26 -3.86 -10.47
CA TYR A 32 -19.94 -4.07 -9.19
C TYR A 32 -20.16 -2.71 -8.51
N THR A 33 -21.12 -2.68 -7.59
CA THR A 33 -21.53 -1.48 -6.87
C THR A 33 -20.97 -1.47 -5.44
N VAL A 34 -21.08 -0.32 -4.76
CA VAL A 34 -20.77 -0.23 -3.32
C VAL A 34 -21.64 -1.18 -2.51
N GLN A 35 -22.90 -1.36 -2.92
CA GLN A 35 -23.82 -2.28 -2.25
C GLN A 35 -23.39 -3.75 -2.37
N ASP A 36 -22.87 -4.14 -3.54
CA ASP A 36 -22.30 -5.49 -3.77
C ASP A 36 -21.06 -5.72 -2.90
N ALA A 37 -20.17 -4.72 -2.84
CA ALA A 37 -19.00 -4.79 -1.98
C ALA A 37 -19.37 -4.92 -0.50
N GLU A 38 -20.36 -4.16 -0.01
CA GLU A 38 -20.84 -4.25 1.37
C GLU A 38 -21.53 -5.59 1.69
N ALA A 39 -22.25 -6.15 0.71
CA ALA A 39 -22.85 -7.48 0.86
C ALA A 39 -21.74 -8.56 0.94
N ALA A 40 -20.75 -8.52 0.06
CA ALA A 40 -19.62 -9.45 0.07
C ALA A 40 -18.80 -9.39 1.37
N MET A 41 -18.55 -8.19 1.91
CA MET A 41 -17.80 -8.02 3.16
C MET A 41 -18.45 -8.69 4.37
N LYS A 42 -19.77 -8.90 4.37
CA LYS A 42 -20.46 -9.62 5.45
C LYS A 42 -20.16 -11.12 5.47
N LEU A 43 -19.63 -11.64 4.36
CA LEU A 43 -19.29 -13.06 4.19
C LEU A 43 -17.82 -13.36 4.53
N PHE A 44 -17.01 -12.35 4.85
CA PHE A 44 -15.61 -12.55 5.17
C PHE A 44 -15.46 -13.19 6.55
N VAL A 45 -14.64 -14.23 6.59
CA VAL A 45 -14.19 -14.90 7.81
C VAL A 45 -12.69 -14.74 7.92
N GLY A 46 -12.24 -14.09 9.01
CA GLY A 46 -10.82 -13.96 9.30
C GLY A 46 -10.21 -15.30 9.71
N VAL A 47 -8.99 -15.56 9.24
CA VAL A 47 -8.22 -16.75 9.60
C VAL A 47 -6.78 -16.35 9.91
N ASP A 48 -6.13 -17.10 10.80
CA ASP A 48 -4.73 -16.88 11.13
C ASP A 48 -3.80 -17.56 10.12
N TYR A 49 -2.59 -17.05 10.00
CA TYR A 49 -1.53 -17.73 9.26
C TYR A 49 -1.21 -19.10 9.85
N ASP A 50 -0.69 -19.98 9.03
CA ASP A 50 -0.19 -21.32 9.34
C ASP A 50 -1.21 -22.29 9.94
N LYS A 51 -2.47 -21.89 10.08
CA LYS A 51 -3.56 -22.76 10.50
C LYS A 51 -4.20 -23.44 9.30
N ARG A 52 -4.24 -24.77 9.33
CA ARG A 52 -4.97 -25.58 8.37
C ARG A 52 -6.43 -25.62 8.75
N ILE A 53 -7.31 -25.22 7.86
CA ILE A 53 -8.75 -25.15 8.06
C ILE A 53 -9.49 -25.92 6.96
N GLU A 54 -10.55 -26.62 7.32
CA GLU A 54 -11.44 -27.29 6.39
C GLU A 54 -12.46 -26.28 5.85
N LEU A 55 -12.48 -26.08 4.53
CA LEU A 55 -13.47 -25.25 3.84
C LEU A 55 -14.74 -26.01 3.48
N ALA A 56 -14.57 -27.29 3.09
CA ALA A 56 -15.62 -28.22 2.75
C ALA A 56 -15.07 -29.64 2.91
N PRO A 57 -15.94 -30.67 2.97
CA PRO A 57 -15.47 -32.06 3.04
C PRO A 57 -14.43 -32.37 1.97
N GLY A 58 -13.23 -32.77 2.39
CA GLY A 58 -12.11 -33.07 1.51
C GLY A 58 -11.38 -31.85 0.92
N ILE A 59 -11.70 -30.62 1.34
CA ILE A 59 -11.00 -29.41 0.90
C ILE A 59 -10.48 -28.64 2.11
N GLU A 60 -9.16 -28.59 2.24
CA GLU A 60 -8.50 -27.86 3.31
C GLU A 60 -7.60 -26.75 2.76
N VAL A 61 -7.43 -25.67 3.51
CA VAL A 61 -6.59 -24.53 3.13
C VAL A 61 -5.70 -24.09 4.29
N ARG A 62 -4.53 -23.56 3.95
CA ARG A 62 -3.63 -22.84 4.87
C ARG A 62 -3.11 -21.60 4.18
N PHE A 63 -3.02 -20.50 4.91
CA PHE A 63 -2.43 -19.24 4.47
C PHE A 63 -1.04 -19.09 5.08
N VAL A 64 -0.03 -18.82 4.25
CA VAL A 64 1.36 -18.70 4.65
C VAL A 64 1.82 -17.29 4.32
N ASP A 65 2.39 -16.57 5.30
CA ASP A 65 2.84 -15.19 5.11
C ASP A 65 3.88 -15.11 3.98
N VAL A 66 3.59 -14.34 2.96
CA VAL A 66 4.42 -14.20 1.76
C VAL A 66 5.22 -12.89 1.75
N GLY A 67 5.15 -12.09 2.82
CA GLY A 67 5.99 -10.92 3.06
C GLY A 67 5.88 -9.81 2.01
N HIS A 68 4.76 -9.71 1.29
CA HIS A 68 4.55 -8.67 0.27
C HIS A 68 3.87 -7.43 0.84
N LEU A 69 2.77 -7.62 1.53
CA LEU A 69 2.01 -6.60 2.27
C LEU A 69 1.53 -7.19 3.59
N LEU A 70 1.16 -6.34 4.53
CA LEU A 70 0.49 -6.77 5.77
C LEU A 70 -0.80 -7.52 5.42
N GLY A 71 -0.88 -8.80 5.81
CA GLY A 71 -2.01 -9.68 5.50
C GLY A 71 -1.90 -10.42 4.16
N SER A 72 -0.81 -10.26 3.39
CA SER A 72 -0.59 -11.03 2.16
C SER A 72 -0.25 -12.50 2.47
N ALA A 73 -0.69 -13.41 1.62
CA ALA A 73 -0.46 -14.83 1.83
C ALA A 73 -0.26 -15.60 0.52
N SER A 74 0.63 -16.60 0.57
CA SER A 74 0.54 -17.75 -0.31
C SER A 74 -0.55 -18.70 0.23
N ILE A 75 -1.26 -19.34 -0.67
CA ILE A 75 -2.35 -20.25 -0.33
C ILE A 75 -1.93 -21.68 -0.66
N GLU A 76 -1.95 -22.55 0.33
CA GLU A 76 -1.87 -24.00 0.16
C GLU A 76 -3.28 -24.58 0.22
N LEU A 77 -3.62 -25.37 -0.77
CA LEU A 77 -4.92 -26.00 -0.91
C LEU A 77 -4.74 -27.51 -1.04
N TRP A 78 -5.35 -28.31 -0.18
CA TRP A 78 -5.39 -29.77 -0.27
C TRP A 78 -6.77 -30.21 -0.71
N ILE A 79 -6.84 -31.00 -1.76
CA ILE A 79 -8.05 -31.58 -2.31
C ILE A 79 -7.95 -33.09 -2.18
N THR A 80 -8.83 -33.72 -1.40
CA THR A 80 -8.90 -35.16 -1.19
C THR A 80 -10.08 -35.76 -1.95
N GLU A 81 -9.80 -36.64 -2.88
CA GLU A 81 -10.78 -37.41 -3.64
C GLU A 81 -10.51 -38.91 -3.45
N GLY A 82 -11.41 -39.61 -2.78
CA GLY A 82 -11.19 -41.00 -2.37
C GLY A 82 -9.97 -41.11 -1.44
N ASP A 83 -8.96 -41.89 -1.86
CA ASP A 83 -7.73 -42.13 -1.11
C ASP A 83 -6.57 -41.22 -1.55
N THR A 84 -6.82 -40.29 -2.46
CA THR A 84 -5.78 -39.43 -3.04
C THR A 84 -5.96 -37.99 -2.57
N THR A 85 -4.88 -37.40 -2.08
CA THR A 85 -4.83 -35.96 -1.74
C THR A 85 -3.86 -35.27 -2.67
N THR A 86 -4.33 -34.22 -3.34
CA THR A 86 -3.51 -33.37 -4.22
C THR A 86 -3.30 -32.02 -3.55
N LYS A 87 -2.04 -31.55 -3.49
CA LYS A 87 -1.67 -30.26 -2.92
C LYS A 87 -1.39 -29.24 -4.02
N LEU A 88 -2.17 -28.16 -4.03
CA LEU A 88 -1.97 -27.00 -4.90
C LEU A 88 -1.41 -25.84 -4.09
N VAL A 89 -0.56 -25.04 -4.71
CA VAL A 89 -0.02 -23.80 -4.13
C VAL A 89 -0.27 -22.64 -5.07
N PHE A 90 -0.82 -21.56 -4.52
CA PHE A 90 -0.96 -20.26 -5.19
C PHE A 90 -0.06 -19.25 -4.47
N SER A 91 0.94 -18.72 -5.16
CA SER A 91 1.95 -17.86 -4.53
C SER A 91 1.38 -16.54 -4.01
N GLY A 92 0.35 -16.01 -4.66
CA GLY A 92 0.06 -14.59 -4.54
C GLY A 92 1.25 -13.74 -5.04
N ASP A 93 1.29 -12.48 -4.68
CA ASP A 93 2.42 -11.59 -4.94
C ASP A 93 3.48 -11.82 -3.86
N ILE A 94 4.70 -12.22 -4.26
CA ILE A 94 5.78 -12.58 -3.34
C ILE A 94 6.57 -11.34 -2.94
N GLY A 95 6.81 -11.17 -1.65
CA GLY A 95 7.60 -10.06 -1.12
C GLY A 95 9.10 -10.25 -1.31
N ASN A 96 9.84 -9.16 -1.10
CA ASN A 96 11.30 -9.19 -1.04
C ASN A 96 11.79 -9.44 0.39
N LEU A 97 13.03 -9.92 0.52
CA LEU A 97 13.71 -10.03 1.81
C LEU A 97 14.05 -8.65 2.39
N ASP A 98 14.18 -8.58 3.71
CA ASP A 98 14.61 -7.39 4.46
C ASP A 98 13.78 -6.12 4.20
N GLN A 99 12.50 -6.23 3.86
CA GLN A 99 11.62 -5.07 3.78
C GLN A 99 11.28 -4.57 5.19
N PRO A 100 11.25 -3.24 5.42
CA PRO A 100 10.87 -2.73 6.72
C PRO A 100 9.40 -3.01 7.02
N ILE A 101 9.09 -3.15 8.30
CA ILE A 101 7.75 -3.33 8.88
C ILE A 101 7.25 -4.76 8.80
N ILE A 102 7.30 -5.40 7.65
CA ILE A 102 6.73 -6.72 7.41
C ILE A 102 7.79 -7.82 7.49
N LYS A 103 7.36 -9.04 7.78
CA LYS A 103 8.24 -10.21 7.81
C LYS A 103 8.74 -10.58 6.42
N ASP A 104 9.87 -11.26 6.37
CA ASP A 104 10.33 -11.90 5.16
C ASP A 104 9.36 -13.01 4.70
N PRO A 105 9.29 -13.29 3.39
CA PRO A 105 8.47 -14.36 2.86
C PRO A 105 8.80 -15.72 3.49
N ALA A 106 7.78 -16.43 3.97
CA ALA A 106 7.92 -17.83 4.31
C ALA A 106 7.80 -18.69 3.04
N TYR A 107 8.62 -19.74 2.96
CA TYR A 107 8.69 -20.61 1.78
C TYR A 107 7.90 -21.89 1.98
N ILE A 108 7.22 -22.31 0.91
CA ILE A 108 6.51 -23.58 0.84
C ILE A 108 7.45 -24.58 0.13
N SER A 109 7.76 -25.72 0.77
CA SER A 109 8.79 -26.63 0.33
C SER A 109 8.32 -27.67 -0.69
N GLU A 110 7.01 -27.94 -0.76
CA GLU A 110 6.46 -28.99 -1.62
C GLU A 110 5.03 -28.70 -2.08
N ALA A 111 4.71 -29.11 -3.27
CA ALA A 111 3.36 -29.10 -3.86
C ALA A 111 3.31 -30.04 -5.07
N ASP A 112 2.12 -30.54 -5.40
CA ASP A 112 1.90 -31.27 -6.66
C ASP A 112 1.75 -30.28 -7.82
N TYR A 113 1.10 -29.14 -7.58
CA TYR A 113 0.92 -28.06 -8.58
C TYR A 113 1.19 -26.70 -7.94
N VAL A 114 1.90 -25.82 -8.70
CA VAL A 114 2.22 -24.47 -8.29
C VAL A 114 1.72 -23.46 -9.31
N PHE A 115 0.95 -22.49 -8.86
CA PHE A 115 0.56 -21.29 -9.60
C PHE A 115 1.33 -20.11 -9.01
N MET A 116 2.28 -19.56 -9.77
CA MET A 116 3.22 -18.55 -9.27
C MET A 116 3.17 -17.29 -10.11
N GLU A 117 3.28 -16.13 -9.48
CA GLU A 117 3.52 -14.87 -10.16
C GLU A 117 4.81 -14.91 -10.98
N SER A 118 4.91 -14.04 -11.99
CA SER A 118 6.11 -13.93 -12.82
C SER A 118 6.43 -12.48 -13.21
N THR A 119 6.08 -11.53 -12.37
CA THR A 119 6.24 -10.09 -12.61
C THR A 119 7.69 -9.71 -12.93
N TYR A 120 8.64 -10.31 -12.24
CA TYR A 120 10.08 -10.18 -12.49
C TYR A 120 10.73 -11.49 -12.96
N GLY A 121 9.95 -12.39 -13.61
CA GLY A 121 10.42 -13.70 -14.03
C GLY A 121 11.52 -13.67 -15.11
N ASP A 122 11.70 -12.56 -15.79
CA ASP A 122 12.68 -12.36 -16.87
C ASP A 122 13.92 -11.54 -16.43
N ARG A 123 13.99 -11.05 -15.18
CA ARG A 123 15.07 -10.19 -14.71
C ARG A 123 15.28 -10.26 -13.21
N LEU A 124 16.47 -9.90 -12.78
CA LEU A 124 16.81 -9.74 -11.38
C LEU A 124 16.64 -8.28 -10.94
N HIS A 125 16.27 -8.08 -9.68
CA HIS A 125 16.41 -6.77 -9.05
C HIS A 125 17.88 -6.37 -8.95
N GLY A 126 18.17 -5.09 -9.12
CA GLY A 126 19.49 -4.54 -8.84
C GLY A 126 19.84 -4.59 -7.35
N PRO A 127 21.08 -4.23 -6.97
CA PRO A 127 21.45 -4.11 -5.57
C PRO A 127 20.48 -3.18 -4.84
N ARG A 128 20.09 -3.56 -3.62
CA ARG A 128 19.19 -2.75 -2.81
C ARG A 128 19.87 -1.43 -2.44
N PRO A 129 19.31 -0.27 -2.80
CA PRO A 129 19.88 1.00 -2.42
C PRO A 129 19.68 1.29 -0.93
N ASP A 130 20.50 2.16 -0.38
CA ASP A 130 20.26 2.76 0.94
C ASP A 130 19.12 3.79 0.81
N TYR A 131 17.88 3.30 0.93
CA TYR A 131 16.67 4.11 0.74
C TYR A 131 16.62 5.33 1.65
N VAL A 132 17.07 5.21 2.89
CA VAL A 132 17.05 6.30 3.88
C VAL A 132 17.99 7.43 3.44
N ASN A 133 19.23 7.12 3.10
CA ASN A 133 20.20 8.11 2.68
C ASN A 133 19.86 8.70 1.29
N GLU A 134 19.39 7.90 0.35
CA GLU A 134 18.99 8.40 -0.98
C GLU A 134 17.76 9.33 -0.87
N LEU A 135 16.76 8.96 -0.08
CA LEU A 135 15.60 9.81 0.17
C LEU A 135 16.01 11.10 0.90
N ALA A 136 16.92 11.03 1.88
CA ALA A 136 17.42 12.21 2.58
C ALA A 136 18.13 13.19 1.63
N LYS A 137 18.93 12.71 0.66
CA LYS A 137 19.56 13.53 -0.38
C LYS A 137 18.52 14.22 -1.27
N ILE A 138 17.46 13.48 -1.65
CA ILE A 138 16.36 14.04 -2.45
C ILE A 138 15.65 15.16 -1.68
N LEU A 139 15.29 14.91 -0.42
CA LEU A 139 14.66 15.88 0.46
C LEU A 139 15.54 17.13 0.63
N GLN A 140 16.81 16.96 0.98
CA GLN A 140 17.76 18.07 1.15
C GLN A 140 17.81 18.95 -0.11
N ARG A 141 18.11 18.35 -1.26
CA ARG A 141 18.21 19.06 -2.53
C ARG A 141 16.94 19.80 -2.91
N THR A 142 15.78 19.22 -2.63
CA THR A 142 14.48 19.80 -2.98
C THR A 142 14.12 20.94 -2.05
N PHE A 143 14.32 20.77 -0.76
CA PHE A 143 14.02 21.80 0.25
C PHE A 143 14.98 22.99 0.16
N ASP A 144 16.26 22.78 -0.14
CA ASP A 144 17.23 23.87 -0.40
C ASP A 144 16.81 24.76 -1.58
N ARG A 145 16.03 24.23 -2.50
CA ARG A 145 15.43 24.99 -3.62
C ARG A 145 14.06 25.59 -3.29
N GLY A 146 13.52 25.32 -2.07
CA GLY A 146 12.20 25.78 -1.66
C GLY A 146 11.04 25.00 -2.29
N GLY A 147 11.29 23.77 -2.79
CA GLY A 147 10.30 22.94 -3.45
C GLY A 147 9.66 21.89 -2.55
N ASN A 148 8.62 21.25 -3.08
CA ASN A 148 7.93 20.13 -2.46
C ASN A 148 8.45 18.79 -3.01
N VAL A 149 8.44 17.74 -2.18
CA VAL A 149 8.62 16.36 -2.63
C VAL A 149 7.24 15.71 -2.69
N VAL A 150 6.80 15.34 -3.91
CA VAL A 150 5.51 14.70 -4.15
C VAL A 150 5.74 13.22 -4.47
N VAL A 151 5.21 12.35 -3.63
CA VAL A 151 5.43 10.90 -3.71
C VAL A 151 4.13 10.21 -4.10
N PRO A 152 3.98 9.75 -5.35
CA PRO A 152 2.92 8.82 -5.70
C PRO A 152 3.10 7.52 -4.91
N SER A 153 2.08 7.12 -4.18
CA SER A 153 2.21 6.00 -3.26
C SER A 153 0.92 5.18 -3.20
N PHE A 154 1.05 3.85 -3.20
CA PHE A 154 -0.09 3.01 -2.89
C PHE A 154 -0.55 3.25 -1.46
N ALA A 155 -1.85 3.22 -1.24
CA ALA A 155 -2.45 3.50 0.07
C ALA A 155 -2.03 2.47 1.13
N VAL A 156 -1.80 1.22 0.72
CA VAL A 156 -1.38 0.10 1.58
C VAL A 156 0.05 -0.29 1.24
N GLY A 157 0.87 -0.52 2.24
CA GLY A 157 2.27 -0.93 2.15
C GLY A 157 3.21 0.24 1.90
N ARG A 158 3.28 0.77 0.67
CA ARG A 158 4.27 1.77 0.29
C ARG A 158 4.16 3.09 1.07
N THR A 159 2.95 3.55 1.40
CA THR A 159 2.79 4.75 2.22
C THR A 159 3.36 4.55 3.62
N GLN A 160 3.14 3.39 4.25
CA GLN A 160 3.64 3.07 5.59
C GLN A 160 5.16 2.90 5.59
N GLU A 161 5.72 2.27 4.57
CA GLU A 161 7.17 2.17 4.36
C GLU A 161 7.83 3.55 4.22
N MET A 162 7.22 4.46 3.46
CA MET A 162 7.70 5.84 3.33
C MET A 162 7.66 6.59 4.67
N LEU A 163 6.63 6.38 5.49
CA LEU A 163 6.55 6.96 6.83
C LEU A 163 7.67 6.43 7.74
N TYR A 164 7.97 5.13 7.66
CA TYR A 164 9.08 4.50 8.38
C TYR A 164 10.41 5.17 8.03
N PHE A 165 10.73 5.34 6.75
CA PHE A 165 11.96 6.01 6.31
C PHE A 165 11.99 7.49 6.70
N LEU A 166 10.88 8.21 6.56
CA LEU A 166 10.80 9.63 6.92
C LEU A 166 10.96 9.86 8.43
N ARG A 167 10.44 8.95 9.28
CA ARG A 167 10.68 8.96 10.72
C ARG A 167 12.17 8.85 11.00
N GLU A 168 12.82 7.83 10.44
CA GLU A 168 14.26 7.57 10.63
C GLU A 168 15.13 8.76 10.17
N ILE A 169 14.82 9.34 9.00
CA ILE A 169 15.51 10.53 8.47
C ILE A 169 15.42 11.70 9.46
N LYS A 170 14.24 11.92 10.03
CA LYS A 170 14.02 13.01 11.00
C LYS A 170 14.71 12.75 12.33
N GLU A 171 14.60 11.56 12.88
CA GLU A 171 15.25 11.16 14.14
C GLU A 171 16.77 11.27 14.05
N LYS A 172 17.36 10.85 12.94
CA LYS A 172 18.79 10.98 12.67
C LYS A 172 19.22 12.39 12.24
N GLY A 173 18.29 13.30 12.00
CA GLY A 173 18.57 14.65 11.55
C GLY A 173 19.35 14.71 10.23
N LEU A 174 19.01 13.84 9.25
CA LEU A 174 19.76 13.70 7.99
C LEU A 174 19.52 14.86 7.03
N VAL A 175 18.43 15.60 7.16
CA VAL A 175 18.12 16.79 6.35
C VAL A 175 18.47 18.04 7.16
N LYS A 176 19.52 18.75 6.75
CA LYS A 176 20.06 19.90 7.48
C LYS A 176 19.32 21.19 7.14
N GLY A 177 19.06 22.00 8.17
CA GLY A 177 18.35 23.29 8.00
C GLY A 177 16.83 23.16 7.81
N HIS A 178 16.31 21.95 7.61
CA HIS A 178 14.89 21.68 7.32
C HIS A 178 14.29 20.59 8.23
N GLY A 179 14.84 20.36 9.43
CA GLY A 179 14.48 19.21 10.29
C GLY A 179 12.98 19.07 10.64
N ASN A 180 12.24 20.17 10.63
CA ASN A 180 10.81 20.20 11.00
C ASN A 180 9.87 20.18 9.78
N PHE A 181 10.34 19.81 8.60
CA PHE A 181 9.48 19.79 7.41
C PHE A 181 8.19 18.97 7.63
N PRO A 182 7.03 19.47 7.18
CA PRO A 182 5.78 18.73 7.29
C PRO A 182 5.71 17.57 6.31
N VAL A 183 5.07 16.48 6.73
CA VAL A 183 4.76 15.31 5.92
C VAL A 183 3.25 15.16 5.87
N TYR A 184 2.68 15.12 4.68
CA TYR A 184 1.24 14.96 4.48
C TYR A 184 0.91 13.58 3.93
N ILE A 185 -0.08 12.91 4.53
CA ILE A 185 -0.83 11.83 3.89
C ILE A 185 -2.10 12.44 3.32
N ASP A 186 -2.16 12.57 2.01
CA ASP A 186 -3.37 13.06 1.31
C ASP A 186 -4.06 11.93 0.54
N SER A 187 -4.58 10.98 1.29
CA SER A 187 -5.38 9.85 0.81
C SER A 187 -6.20 9.28 1.98
N PRO A 188 -7.54 9.39 1.97
CA PRO A 188 -8.38 8.80 3.01
C PRO A 188 -8.12 7.30 3.22
N LEU A 189 -7.94 6.56 2.12
CA LEU A 189 -7.63 5.12 2.18
C LEU A 189 -6.26 4.85 2.84
N ALA A 190 -5.25 5.67 2.55
CA ALA A 190 -3.93 5.52 3.16
C ALA A 190 -3.96 5.86 4.66
N ILE A 191 -4.77 6.83 5.07
CA ILE A 191 -4.98 7.17 6.49
C ILE A 191 -5.57 5.97 7.22
N GLU A 192 -6.64 5.37 6.68
CA GLU A 192 -7.26 4.18 7.28
C GLU A 192 -6.31 2.97 7.29
N ALA A 193 -5.57 2.73 6.21
CA ALA A 193 -4.55 1.68 6.17
C ALA A 193 -3.48 1.90 7.24
N THR A 194 -3.00 3.13 7.42
CA THR A 194 -2.01 3.47 8.46
C THR A 194 -2.55 3.22 9.86
N ARG A 195 -3.85 3.47 10.11
CA ARG A 195 -4.51 3.13 11.37
C ARG A 195 -4.53 1.61 11.60
N ILE A 196 -4.88 0.83 10.57
CA ILE A 196 -4.87 -0.64 10.67
C ILE A 196 -3.47 -1.16 11.01
N PHE A 197 -2.42 -0.61 10.39
CA PHE A 197 -1.04 -0.99 10.74
C PHE A 197 -0.72 -0.76 12.22
N ARG A 198 -1.20 0.33 12.82
CA ARG A 198 -0.99 0.62 14.25
C ARG A 198 -1.77 -0.30 15.18
N ASP A 199 -2.97 -0.72 14.75
CA ASP A 199 -3.87 -1.57 15.52
C ASP A 199 -3.57 -3.07 15.33
N THR A 200 -2.62 -3.43 14.45
CA THR A 200 -2.26 -4.82 14.14
C THR A 200 -1.36 -5.40 15.23
N ASP A 201 -1.54 -6.71 15.49
CA ASP A 201 -0.73 -7.46 16.43
C ASP A 201 0.77 -7.36 16.07
N PRO A 202 1.65 -6.98 17.02
CA PRO A 202 3.09 -6.89 16.81
C PRO A 202 3.71 -8.16 16.21
N ASP A 203 3.13 -9.32 16.44
CA ASP A 203 3.60 -10.58 15.85
C ASP A 203 3.47 -10.67 14.34
N CYS A 204 2.75 -9.76 13.70
CA CYS A 204 2.67 -9.65 12.24
C CYS A 204 3.86 -8.89 11.62
N PHE A 205 4.69 -8.24 12.44
CA PHE A 205 5.79 -7.39 11.97
C PHE A 205 7.16 -8.08 12.05
N ASP A 206 8.15 -7.50 11.36
CA ASP A 206 9.55 -7.90 11.42
C ASP A 206 10.16 -7.65 12.83
N GLU A 207 11.33 -8.20 13.07
CA GLU A 207 12.01 -8.10 14.38
C GLU A 207 12.38 -6.65 14.72
N ALA A 208 12.82 -5.87 13.73
CA ALA A 208 13.22 -4.48 13.94
C ALA A 208 12.02 -3.61 14.34
N THR A 209 10.89 -3.77 13.68
CA THR A 209 9.64 -3.09 14.01
C THR A 209 9.12 -3.49 15.39
N ARG A 210 9.14 -4.78 15.73
CA ARG A 210 8.77 -5.26 17.07
C ARG A 210 9.66 -4.67 18.18
N ALA A 211 10.98 -4.56 17.90
CA ALA A 211 11.90 -3.95 18.84
C ALA A 211 11.60 -2.46 19.09
N LEU A 212 11.19 -1.70 18.06
CA LEU A 212 10.73 -0.31 18.21
C LEU A 212 9.44 -0.23 19.04
N LEU A 213 8.44 -1.07 18.72
CA LEU A 213 7.18 -1.12 19.47
C LEU A 213 7.39 -1.47 20.95
N ALA A 214 8.29 -2.41 21.26
CA ALA A 214 8.65 -2.77 22.64
C ALA A 214 9.28 -1.61 23.41
N GLN A 215 9.91 -0.65 22.74
CA GLN A 215 10.44 0.59 23.30
C GLN A 215 9.38 1.72 23.37
N GLY A 216 8.14 1.46 22.99
CA GLY A 216 7.07 2.46 22.93
C GLY A 216 7.20 3.42 21.73
N ILE A 217 7.97 3.07 20.72
CA ILE A 217 8.17 3.86 19.51
C ILE A 217 7.23 3.33 18.42
N ASP A 218 6.32 4.17 17.95
CA ASP A 218 5.50 3.86 16.77
C ASP A 218 6.37 3.97 15.50
N PRO A 219 6.62 2.86 14.76
CA PRO A 219 7.57 2.82 13.65
C PRO A 219 7.14 3.67 12.45
N ILE A 220 5.86 4.01 12.34
CA ILE A 220 5.30 4.81 11.25
C ILE A 220 4.79 6.19 11.71
N GLN A 221 5.03 6.57 12.97
CA GLN A 221 4.73 7.90 13.49
C GLN A 221 5.87 8.88 13.11
N CYS A 222 5.74 9.49 11.96
CA CYS A 222 6.70 10.50 11.53
C CYS A 222 6.43 11.85 12.25
N PRO A 223 7.41 12.47 12.91
CA PRO A 223 7.25 13.81 13.48
C PRO A 223 6.81 14.83 12.43
N GLY A 224 5.81 15.67 12.75
CA GLY A 224 5.23 16.62 11.79
C GLY A 224 4.31 15.99 10.74
N LEU A 225 3.86 14.74 10.95
CA LEU A 225 2.86 14.09 10.13
C LEU A 225 1.52 14.82 10.24
N ARG A 226 0.94 15.14 9.09
CA ARG A 226 -0.39 15.74 8.93
C ARG A 226 -1.21 14.88 7.98
N VAL A 227 -2.51 14.79 8.21
CA VAL A 227 -3.43 14.06 7.38
C VAL A 227 -4.44 15.01 6.74
N SER A 228 -4.89 14.69 5.54
CA SER A 228 -5.94 15.43 4.84
C SER A 228 -7.07 14.48 4.46
N VAL A 229 -8.25 14.74 5.01
CA VAL A 229 -9.44 13.92 4.79
C VAL A 229 -10.34 14.54 3.72
N THR A 230 -10.55 15.85 3.78
CA THR A 230 -11.44 16.57 2.87
C THR A 230 -10.74 17.06 1.60
N SER A 231 -11.54 17.36 0.56
CA SER A 231 -11.00 17.95 -0.66
C SER A 231 -10.48 19.37 -0.47
N ASP A 232 -11.03 20.11 0.48
CA ASP A 232 -10.57 21.49 0.77
C ASP A 232 -9.23 21.48 1.50
N GLU A 233 -9.03 20.58 2.47
CA GLU A 233 -7.72 20.36 3.10
C GLU A 233 -6.66 19.97 2.05
N SER A 234 -7.00 19.08 1.11
CA SER A 234 -6.12 18.68 0.01
C SER A 234 -5.69 19.87 -0.87
N ARG A 235 -6.62 20.78 -1.18
CA ARG A 235 -6.33 22.00 -1.94
C ARG A 235 -5.39 22.95 -1.18
N MET A 236 -5.58 23.09 0.14
CA MET A 236 -4.75 23.94 0.98
C MET A 236 -3.29 23.49 1.04
N ILE A 237 -3.00 22.17 0.91
CA ILE A 237 -1.62 21.67 0.84
C ILE A 237 -0.84 22.30 -0.33
N ASN A 238 -1.49 22.46 -1.49
CA ASN A 238 -0.85 23.07 -2.67
C ASN A 238 -0.79 24.61 -2.61
N ALA A 239 -1.66 25.25 -1.83
CA ALA A 239 -1.65 26.69 -1.63
C ALA A 239 -0.53 27.14 -0.67
N ASP A 240 -0.15 26.30 0.26
CA ASP A 240 0.93 26.55 1.21
C ASP A 240 2.30 26.42 0.51
N ARG A 241 3.18 27.43 0.71
CA ARG A 241 4.50 27.54 0.09
C ARG A 241 5.64 26.93 0.91
N GLU A 242 5.38 26.52 2.16
CA GLU A 242 6.38 25.83 2.97
C GLU A 242 6.80 24.52 2.28
N PRO A 243 8.12 24.24 2.13
CA PRO A 243 8.61 22.96 1.63
C PRO A 243 8.09 21.78 2.45
N LYS A 244 7.57 20.77 1.78
CA LYS A 244 6.91 19.62 2.42
C LYS A 244 7.04 18.33 1.62
N VAL A 245 6.76 17.21 2.29
CA VAL A 245 6.54 15.91 1.63
C VAL A 245 5.04 15.67 1.52
N ILE A 246 4.58 15.22 0.35
CA ILE A 246 3.19 14.89 0.08
C ILE A 246 3.13 13.42 -0.38
N LEU A 247 2.59 12.54 0.46
CA LEU A 247 2.30 11.14 0.13
C LEU A 247 0.84 11.05 -0.31
N SER A 248 0.59 10.65 -1.55
CA SER A 248 -0.78 10.62 -2.08
C SER A 248 -1.01 9.44 -3.03
N ALA A 249 -2.17 8.81 -2.94
CA ALA A 249 -2.60 7.75 -3.84
C ALA A 249 -3.20 8.35 -5.14
N SER A 250 -3.09 7.66 -6.26
CA SER A 250 -2.59 6.30 -6.50
C SER A 250 -1.10 6.29 -6.84
N GLY A 251 -0.44 5.16 -6.59
CA GLY A 251 0.96 4.97 -6.92
C GLY A 251 1.27 5.03 -8.42
N MET A 252 0.30 4.72 -9.28
CA MET A 252 0.43 4.74 -10.75
C MET A 252 0.01 6.09 -11.37
N CYS A 253 -0.36 7.08 -10.58
CA CYS A 253 -0.78 8.42 -11.02
C CYS A 253 -2.02 8.48 -11.95
N GLU A 254 -2.75 7.39 -12.10
CA GLU A 254 -3.92 7.30 -12.99
C GLU A 254 -5.20 7.84 -12.37
N ALA A 255 -5.31 7.76 -11.06
CA ALA A 255 -6.48 8.18 -10.28
C ALA A 255 -6.05 8.86 -8.96
N GLY A 256 -7.03 9.35 -8.20
CA GLY A 256 -6.82 9.89 -6.87
C GLY A 256 -6.26 11.31 -6.83
N ARG A 257 -6.00 11.75 -5.60
CA ARG A 257 -5.56 13.12 -5.30
C ARG A 257 -4.14 13.44 -5.79
N ILE A 258 -3.31 12.42 -5.99
CA ILE A 258 -1.97 12.57 -6.56
C ILE A 258 -1.98 13.36 -7.87
N ARG A 259 -2.97 13.17 -8.73
CA ARG A 259 -3.10 13.91 -10.00
C ARG A 259 -3.22 15.41 -9.78
N HIS A 260 -3.90 15.80 -8.70
CA HIS A 260 -4.03 17.21 -8.32
C HIS A 260 -2.68 17.78 -7.84
N HIS A 261 -1.95 17.04 -7.00
CA HIS A 261 -0.63 17.45 -6.55
C HIS A 261 0.37 17.53 -7.70
N LEU A 262 0.39 16.58 -8.62
CA LEU A 262 1.24 16.62 -9.80
C LEU A 262 0.94 17.83 -10.67
N LYS A 263 -0.34 18.16 -10.90
CA LYS A 263 -0.73 19.35 -11.65
C LYS A 263 -0.16 20.65 -11.06
N HIS A 264 -0.01 20.75 -9.75
CA HIS A 264 0.46 21.93 -9.05
C HIS A 264 1.98 21.97 -8.85
N ASN A 265 2.68 20.85 -8.93
CA ASN A 265 4.09 20.73 -8.58
C ASN A 265 4.99 20.30 -9.75
N LEU A 266 4.50 19.55 -10.74
CA LEU A 266 5.32 18.93 -11.79
C LEU A 266 6.04 19.96 -12.69
N TRP A 267 5.43 21.10 -12.93
CA TRP A 267 6.00 22.18 -13.77
C TRP A 267 6.97 23.09 -12.99
N ARG A 268 7.07 22.96 -11.69
CA ARG A 268 7.91 23.75 -10.80
C ARG A 268 9.29 23.11 -10.70
N PRO A 269 10.38 23.77 -11.19
CA PRO A 269 11.73 23.17 -11.23
C PRO A 269 12.33 22.94 -9.83
N GLU A 270 11.84 23.63 -8.81
CA GLU A 270 12.25 23.42 -7.43
C GLU A 270 11.66 22.15 -6.81
N CYS A 271 10.53 21.63 -7.32
CA CYS A 271 9.87 20.42 -6.80
C CYS A 271 10.49 19.13 -7.35
N THR A 272 10.24 18.04 -6.64
CA THR A 272 10.66 16.68 -7.05
C THR A 272 9.52 15.71 -6.88
#